data_988fe415a6da9b7f983dda6b16b17d7e
#
_entry.id   988fe415a6da9b7f983dda6b16b17d7e
#
_cell.length_a   1.000
_cell.length_b   1.000
_cell.length_c   1.000
_cell.angle_alpha   90.00
_cell.angle_beta   90.00
_cell.angle_gamma   90.00
#
_symmetry.space_group_name_H-M   'P 1'
#
loop_
_entity.id
_entity.type
_entity.pdbx_description
1 polymer ?
#
loop_
_entity_poly.entity_id
_entity_poly.type
_entity_poly.pdbx_seq_one_letter_code
_entity_poly.pdbx_strand_id
1 'polypeptide(L)'
;MSEVEPAVVQELVGNAHGNLARVRELLDLHPAALNLRAPWNETAVEAATQMGNKPILELLIARGAPVDFFTACVLGRVEQVAAELERDPGRANARGVHELTALYFAAIGGNLAIAELLLAAGGNVNTRADAAAPIHGAVMGGSAEMIRLLLDAGADPTLPDYERRSARQLAEKMGRTDLAGLSD
;
A
#
# COMPACT_ATOMS: atom_id res chain seq x y z
N MET A 1 29.07 -10.75 -14.51
CA MET A 1 28.04 -10.67 -13.47
C MET A 1 27.14 -11.86 -13.73
N SER A 2 27.02 -12.81 -12.80
CA SER A 2 26.10 -13.94 -12.95
C SER A 2 24.68 -13.39 -12.94
N GLU A 3 23.89 -13.82 -13.90
CA GLU A 3 22.47 -13.51 -14.00
C GLU A 3 21.76 -14.07 -12.76
N VAL A 4 20.88 -13.27 -12.14
CA VAL A 4 20.11 -13.73 -10.96
C VAL A 4 19.07 -14.73 -11.44
N GLU A 5 19.04 -15.90 -10.82
CA GLU A 5 18.04 -16.93 -11.17
C GLU A 5 16.61 -16.43 -10.96
N PRO A 6 15.69 -16.66 -11.90
CA PRO A 6 14.29 -16.23 -11.77
C PRO A 6 13.61 -16.73 -10.49
N ALA A 7 13.98 -17.91 -9.99
CA ALA A 7 13.44 -18.46 -8.74
C ALA A 7 13.79 -17.58 -7.52
N VAL A 8 14.99 -17.00 -7.47
CA VAL A 8 15.41 -16.08 -6.41
C VAL A 8 14.57 -14.81 -6.42
N VAL A 9 14.31 -14.26 -7.62
CA VAL A 9 13.46 -13.07 -7.78
C VAL A 9 12.03 -13.35 -7.33
N GLN A 10 11.45 -14.50 -7.73
CA GLN A 10 10.11 -14.92 -7.30
C GLN A 10 10.04 -15.06 -5.79
N GLU A 11 11.04 -15.68 -5.19
CA GLU A 11 11.09 -15.87 -3.75
C GLU A 11 11.23 -14.54 -3.00
N LEU A 12 12.07 -13.62 -3.49
CA LEU A 12 12.25 -12.29 -2.91
C LEU A 12 10.93 -11.50 -2.94
N VAL A 13 10.28 -11.39 -4.10
CA VAL A 13 9.02 -10.65 -4.26
C VAL A 13 7.90 -11.30 -3.45
N GLY A 14 7.76 -12.63 -3.48
CA GLY A 14 6.77 -13.35 -2.69
C GLY A 14 6.93 -13.13 -1.18
N ASN A 15 8.17 -13.12 -0.67
CA ASN A 15 8.43 -12.85 0.76
C ASN A 15 8.30 -11.37 1.13
N ALA A 16 8.39 -10.45 0.18
CA ALA A 16 8.21 -9.02 0.44
C ALA A 16 6.78 -8.63 0.86
N HIS A 17 5.81 -9.50 0.73
CA HIS A 17 4.47 -9.33 1.28
C HIS A 17 4.43 -9.40 2.82
N GLY A 18 5.41 -10.01 3.50
CA GLY A 18 5.35 -10.06 4.96
C GLY A 18 6.50 -10.75 5.70
N ASN A 19 7.49 -11.29 5.04
CA ASN A 19 8.59 -12.04 5.67
C ASN A 19 9.92 -11.26 5.64
N LEU A 20 10.06 -10.30 6.55
CA LEU A 20 11.26 -9.43 6.64
C LEU A 20 12.56 -10.23 6.76
N ALA A 21 12.57 -11.32 7.54
CA ALA A 21 13.78 -12.10 7.78
C ALA A 21 14.26 -12.74 6.46
N ARG A 22 13.35 -13.33 5.69
CA ARG A 22 13.68 -13.97 4.43
C ARG A 22 14.07 -12.97 3.34
N VAL A 23 13.40 -11.81 3.27
CA VAL A 23 13.80 -10.69 2.38
C VAL A 23 15.24 -10.26 2.67
N ARG A 24 15.61 -10.10 3.94
CA ARG A 24 16.97 -9.74 4.34
C ARG A 24 17.99 -10.77 3.88
N GLU A 25 17.75 -12.04 4.19
CA GLU A 25 18.63 -13.15 3.81
C GLU A 25 18.83 -13.23 2.30
N LEU A 26 17.75 -13.15 1.51
CA LEU A 26 17.83 -13.20 0.05
C LEU A 26 18.63 -12.03 -0.53
N LEU A 27 18.48 -10.83 0.03
CA LEU A 27 19.25 -9.66 -0.42
C LEU A 27 20.71 -9.69 0.04
N ASP A 28 21.03 -10.33 1.14
CA ASP A 28 22.42 -10.55 1.58
C ASP A 28 23.15 -11.51 0.63
N LEU A 29 22.44 -12.53 0.16
CA LEU A 29 22.98 -13.53 -0.78
C LEU A 29 22.94 -13.04 -2.24
N HIS A 30 21.90 -12.32 -2.63
CA HIS A 30 21.62 -11.92 -4.00
C HIS A 30 21.26 -10.43 -4.11
N PRO A 31 22.19 -9.49 -3.81
CA PRO A 31 21.89 -8.05 -3.82
C PRO A 31 21.43 -7.53 -5.19
N ALA A 32 21.83 -8.18 -6.28
CA ALA A 32 21.41 -7.83 -7.63
C ALA A 32 19.91 -8.11 -7.91
N ALA A 33 19.23 -8.88 -7.05
CA ALA A 33 17.79 -9.16 -7.18
C ALA A 33 16.90 -7.98 -6.77
N LEU A 34 17.41 -7.00 -6.03
CA LEU A 34 16.67 -5.93 -5.35
C LEU A 34 15.55 -5.29 -6.20
N ASN A 35 15.89 -4.92 -7.45
CA ASN A 35 14.99 -4.18 -8.33
C ASN A 35 14.48 -5.01 -9.51
N LEU A 36 14.68 -6.32 -9.49
CA LEU A 36 14.19 -7.20 -10.53
C LEU A 36 12.68 -7.48 -10.35
N ARG A 37 12.01 -7.74 -11.48
CA ARG A 37 10.57 -8.07 -11.48
C ARG A 37 10.35 -9.56 -11.50
N ALA A 38 9.42 -10.03 -10.68
CA ALA A 38 8.89 -11.39 -10.75
C ALA A 38 8.07 -11.59 -12.06
N PRO A 39 7.82 -12.85 -12.48
CA PRO A 39 7.05 -13.14 -13.70
C PRO A 39 5.63 -12.54 -13.75
N TRP A 40 5.03 -12.26 -12.59
CA TRP A 40 3.75 -11.57 -12.49
C TRP A 40 3.87 -10.04 -12.51
N ASN A 41 5.03 -9.52 -12.95
CA ASN A 41 5.32 -8.10 -13.17
C ASN A 41 5.32 -7.22 -11.91
N GLU A 42 5.80 -7.74 -10.79
CA GLU A 42 5.90 -7.04 -9.50
C GLU A 42 7.35 -7.04 -9.00
N THR A 43 7.78 -5.98 -8.34
CA THR A 43 9.05 -5.88 -7.63
C THR A 43 8.85 -6.09 -6.12
N ALA A 44 9.93 -6.35 -5.38
CA ALA A 44 9.85 -6.47 -3.92
C ALA A 44 9.34 -5.20 -3.23
N VAL A 45 9.68 -4.01 -3.77
CA VAL A 45 9.17 -2.73 -3.23
C VAL A 45 7.67 -2.59 -3.48
N GLU A 46 7.17 -2.94 -4.66
CA GLU A 46 5.74 -2.89 -4.98
C GLU A 46 4.93 -3.86 -4.10
N ALA A 47 5.43 -5.08 -3.88
CA ALA A 47 4.83 -6.07 -2.97
C ALA A 47 4.74 -5.56 -1.52
N ALA A 48 5.83 -4.99 -1.00
CA ALA A 48 5.84 -4.42 0.34
C ALA A 48 4.95 -3.16 0.46
N THR A 49 4.86 -2.34 -0.60
CA THR A 49 4.00 -1.16 -0.68
C THR A 49 2.53 -1.55 -0.63
N GLN A 50 2.12 -2.56 -1.41
CA GLN A 50 0.75 -3.08 -1.42
C GLN A 50 0.28 -3.51 -0.03
N MET A 51 1.17 -4.13 0.74
CA MET A 51 0.89 -4.63 2.08
C MET A 51 1.06 -3.58 3.19
N GLY A 52 1.51 -2.37 2.86
CA GLY A 52 1.84 -1.35 3.85
C GLY A 52 2.99 -1.76 4.80
N ASN A 53 3.85 -2.67 4.36
CA ASN A 53 4.89 -3.27 5.22
C ASN A 53 6.11 -2.35 5.35
N LYS A 54 5.99 -1.34 6.22
CA LYS A 54 7.05 -0.33 6.45
C LYS A 54 8.41 -0.94 6.79
N PRO A 55 8.54 -1.96 7.69
CA PRO A 55 9.84 -2.56 7.98
C PRO A 55 10.54 -3.16 6.75
N ILE A 56 9.78 -3.81 5.85
CA ILE A 56 10.36 -4.33 4.61
C ILE A 56 10.71 -3.19 3.67
N LEU A 57 9.85 -2.18 3.52
CA LEU A 57 10.13 -0.99 2.71
C LEU A 57 11.41 -0.28 3.17
N GLU A 58 11.58 -0.06 4.46
CA GLU A 58 12.80 0.55 5.02
C GLU A 58 14.04 -0.26 4.69
N LEU A 59 13.99 -1.59 4.80
CA LEU A 59 15.10 -2.46 4.42
C LEU A 59 15.42 -2.34 2.92
N LEU A 60 14.42 -2.42 2.05
CA LEU A 60 14.60 -2.34 0.60
C LEU A 60 15.19 -0.98 0.17
N ILE A 61 14.67 0.11 0.75
CA ILE A 61 15.14 1.47 0.47
C ILE A 61 16.59 1.68 0.98
N ALA A 62 16.91 1.17 2.17
CA ALA A 62 18.29 1.19 2.68
C ALA A 62 19.28 0.43 1.79
N ARG A 63 18.78 -0.53 0.97
CA ARG A 63 19.57 -1.26 -0.03
C ARG A 63 19.59 -0.59 -1.41
N GLY A 64 18.91 0.54 -1.59
CA GLY A 64 18.88 1.31 -2.83
C GLY A 64 17.65 1.09 -3.72
N ALA A 65 16.57 0.52 -3.19
CA ALA A 65 15.31 0.47 -3.93
C ALA A 65 14.73 1.88 -4.09
N PRO A 66 14.07 2.18 -5.24
CA PRO A 66 13.47 3.48 -5.48
C PRO A 66 12.23 3.69 -4.60
N VAL A 67 11.95 4.97 -4.29
CA VAL A 67 10.72 5.39 -3.63
C VAL A 67 9.87 6.15 -4.64
N ASP A 68 8.84 5.50 -5.12
CA ASP A 68 7.84 6.13 -5.98
C ASP A 68 6.75 6.85 -5.17
N PHE A 69 5.80 7.44 -5.86
CA PHE A 69 4.69 8.18 -5.26
C PHE A 69 3.85 7.33 -4.30
N PHE A 70 3.56 6.09 -4.65
CA PHE A 70 2.73 5.19 -3.83
C PHE A 70 3.48 4.70 -2.60
N THR A 71 4.74 4.36 -2.75
CA THR A 71 5.65 4.04 -1.63
C THR A 71 5.78 5.25 -0.68
N ALA A 72 5.87 6.47 -1.23
CA ALA A 72 5.87 7.70 -0.43
C ALA A 72 4.57 7.88 0.37
N CYS A 73 3.41 7.53 -0.21
CA CYS A 73 2.12 7.54 0.49
C CYS A 73 2.10 6.55 1.68
N VAL A 74 2.62 5.34 1.51
CA VAL A 74 2.72 4.34 2.60
C VAL A 74 3.67 4.80 3.70
N LEU A 75 4.80 5.40 3.32
CA LEU A 75 5.85 5.79 4.28
C LEU A 75 5.59 7.12 4.99
N GLY A 76 4.58 7.88 4.59
CA GLY A 76 4.25 9.17 5.19
C GLY A 76 5.19 10.30 4.76
N ARG A 77 5.73 10.25 3.52
CA ARG A 77 6.60 11.31 2.97
C ARG A 77 5.78 12.49 2.47
N VAL A 78 5.23 13.26 3.40
CA VAL A 78 4.24 14.32 3.15
C VAL A 78 4.76 15.35 2.13
N GLU A 79 6.00 15.84 2.30
CA GLU A 79 6.58 16.84 1.43
C GLU A 79 6.77 16.35 -0.01
N GLN A 80 7.16 15.08 -0.18
CA GLN A 80 7.30 14.47 -1.50
C GLN A 80 5.93 14.36 -2.19
N VAL A 81 4.92 13.86 -1.46
CA VAL A 81 3.56 13.71 -2.00
C VAL A 81 2.95 15.06 -2.34
N ALA A 82 3.09 16.08 -1.46
CA ALA A 82 2.60 17.42 -1.69
C ALA A 82 3.23 18.03 -2.96
N ALA A 83 4.56 17.95 -3.10
CA ALA A 83 5.25 18.48 -4.27
C ALA A 83 4.85 17.77 -5.59
N GLU A 84 4.48 16.49 -5.54
CA GLU A 84 3.98 15.78 -6.70
C GLU A 84 2.54 16.19 -7.05
N LEU A 85 1.69 16.41 -6.05
CA LEU A 85 0.32 16.90 -6.24
C LEU A 85 0.26 18.35 -6.73
N GLU A 86 1.20 19.20 -6.29
CA GLU A 86 1.35 20.59 -6.79
C GLU A 86 1.70 20.59 -8.29
N ARG A 87 2.55 19.67 -8.74
CA ARG A 87 2.93 19.57 -10.15
C ARG A 87 1.84 18.96 -11.02
N ASP A 88 1.11 17.98 -10.49
CA ASP A 88 0.05 17.26 -11.18
C ASP A 88 -1.04 16.84 -10.17
N PRO A 89 -2.09 17.65 -9.98
CA PRO A 89 -3.21 17.31 -9.10
C PRO A 89 -3.92 16.00 -9.50
N GLY A 90 -3.85 15.59 -10.77
CA GLY A 90 -4.42 14.33 -11.26
C GLY A 90 -3.84 13.10 -10.58
N ARG A 91 -2.65 13.23 -9.99
CA ARG A 91 -2.01 12.16 -9.19
C ARG A 91 -2.82 11.74 -7.97
N ALA A 92 -3.74 12.58 -7.47
CA ALA A 92 -4.65 12.20 -6.40
C ALA A 92 -5.50 10.95 -6.74
N ASN A 93 -5.77 10.74 -8.03
CA ASN A 93 -6.50 9.58 -8.55
C ASN A 93 -5.59 8.57 -9.27
N ALA A 94 -4.27 8.72 -9.15
CA ALA A 94 -3.32 7.78 -9.75
C ALA A 94 -3.47 6.37 -9.15
N ARG A 95 -3.15 5.38 -9.97
CA ARG A 95 -3.21 3.96 -9.62
C ARG A 95 -1.82 3.35 -9.68
N GLY A 96 -1.48 2.60 -8.65
CA GLY A 96 -0.23 1.86 -8.53
C GLY A 96 -0.42 0.38 -8.82
N VAL A 97 0.40 -0.44 -8.17
CA VAL A 97 0.33 -1.89 -8.29
C VAL A 97 -1.09 -2.40 -7.98
N HIS A 98 -1.54 -3.38 -8.75
CA HIS A 98 -2.91 -3.94 -8.67
C HIS A 98 -4.03 -2.90 -8.79
N GLU A 99 -3.78 -1.82 -9.53
CA GLU A 99 -4.75 -0.73 -9.74
C GLU A 99 -5.22 -0.04 -8.44
N LEU A 100 -4.51 -0.25 -7.33
CA LEU A 100 -4.80 0.38 -6.04
C LEU A 100 -4.53 1.88 -6.11
N THR A 101 -5.40 2.68 -5.48
CA THR A 101 -5.31 4.14 -5.56
C THR A 101 -4.28 4.72 -4.59
N ALA A 102 -3.80 5.95 -4.86
CA ALA A 102 -2.93 6.68 -3.94
C ALA A 102 -3.55 6.79 -2.53
N LEU A 103 -4.86 7.01 -2.46
CA LEU A 103 -5.59 7.08 -1.19
C LEU A 103 -5.62 5.73 -0.44
N TYR A 104 -5.68 4.60 -1.16
CA TYR A 104 -5.52 3.27 -0.53
C TYR A 104 -4.13 3.12 0.13
N PHE A 105 -3.07 3.55 -0.56
CA PHE A 105 -1.71 3.47 -0.03
C PHE A 105 -1.47 4.40 1.16
N ALA A 106 -2.04 5.61 1.16
CA ALA A 106 -2.04 6.47 2.33
C ALA A 106 -2.80 5.85 3.50
N ALA A 107 -3.94 5.21 3.21
CA ALA A 107 -4.81 4.59 4.20
C ALA A 107 -4.17 3.37 4.86
N ILE A 108 -3.57 2.44 4.10
CA ILE A 108 -2.87 1.27 4.67
C ILE A 108 -1.62 1.70 5.45
N GLY A 109 -0.97 2.79 5.03
CA GLY A 109 0.14 3.40 5.76
C GLY A 109 -0.28 4.16 7.03
N GLY A 110 -1.57 4.42 7.23
CA GLY A 110 -2.09 5.19 8.36
C GLY A 110 -1.71 6.68 8.32
N ASN A 111 -1.41 7.23 7.15
CA ASN A 111 -0.89 8.59 7.00
C ASN A 111 -2.02 9.60 6.75
N LEU A 112 -2.62 10.11 7.82
CA LEU A 112 -3.74 11.05 7.80
C LEU A 112 -3.44 12.30 6.96
N ALA A 113 -2.31 12.95 7.19
CA ALA A 113 -1.94 14.16 6.45
C ALA A 113 -1.87 13.94 4.93
N ILE A 114 -1.37 12.78 4.47
CA ILE A 114 -1.34 12.44 3.05
C ILE A 114 -2.75 12.15 2.54
N ALA A 115 -3.58 11.44 3.32
CA ALA A 115 -4.97 11.19 2.93
C ALA A 115 -5.76 12.49 2.77
N GLU A 116 -5.58 13.45 3.68
CA GLU A 116 -6.17 14.80 3.60
C GLU A 116 -5.70 15.55 2.35
N LEU A 117 -4.40 15.53 2.05
CA LEU A 117 -3.85 16.15 0.82
C LEU A 117 -4.45 15.52 -0.45
N LEU A 118 -4.54 14.19 -0.51
CA LEU A 118 -5.13 13.49 -1.65
C LEU A 118 -6.62 13.82 -1.81
N LEU A 119 -7.39 13.85 -0.72
CA LEU A 119 -8.81 14.21 -0.74
C LEU A 119 -9.01 15.68 -1.17
N ALA A 120 -8.20 16.60 -0.65
CA ALA A 120 -8.22 18.02 -1.03
C ALA A 120 -7.87 18.24 -2.51
N ALA A 121 -7.01 17.40 -3.09
CA ALA A 121 -6.68 17.39 -4.52
C ALA A 121 -7.72 16.66 -5.39
N GLY A 122 -8.87 16.26 -4.84
CA GLY A 122 -9.96 15.58 -5.58
C GLY A 122 -9.80 14.07 -5.69
N GLY A 123 -9.04 13.45 -4.79
CA GLY A 123 -8.96 11.99 -4.68
C GLY A 123 -10.32 11.36 -4.39
N ASN A 124 -10.73 10.38 -5.18
CA ASN A 124 -12.02 9.71 -5.01
C ASN A 124 -11.93 8.66 -3.90
N VAL A 125 -12.67 8.88 -2.83
CA VAL A 125 -12.71 8.04 -1.63
C VAL A 125 -13.29 6.65 -1.89
N ASN A 126 -14.13 6.50 -2.91
CA ASN A 126 -14.83 5.27 -3.28
C ASN A 126 -14.27 4.58 -4.53
N THR A 127 -13.14 5.08 -5.08
CA THR A 127 -12.53 4.40 -6.20
C THR A 127 -12.06 3.02 -5.77
N ARG A 128 -12.64 2.04 -6.41
CA ARG A 128 -12.33 0.64 -6.26
C ARG A 128 -11.49 0.19 -7.44
N ALA A 129 -10.31 -0.36 -7.15
CA ALA A 129 -9.69 -1.31 -8.06
C ALA A 129 -10.46 -2.64 -8.00
N ASP A 130 -10.16 -3.59 -8.88
CA ASP A 130 -10.71 -4.95 -8.74
C ASP A 130 -10.33 -5.60 -7.39
N ALA A 131 -9.44 -4.97 -6.64
CA ALA A 131 -8.90 -5.48 -5.38
C ALA A 131 -9.56 -4.88 -4.12
N ALA A 132 -9.54 -3.54 -3.93
CA ALA A 132 -9.98 -2.93 -2.67
C ALA A 132 -10.20 -1.41 -2.81
N ALA A 133 -11.12 -0.85 -2.01
CA ALA A 133 -11.31 0.59 -1.82
C ALA A 133 -10.39 1.12 -0.71
N PRO A 134 -10.14 2.44 -0.61
CA PRO A 134 -9.30 3.04 0.44
C PRO A 134 -9.68 2.62 1.86
N ILE A 135 -10.97 2.46 2.15
CA ILE A 135 -11.43 2.03 3.48
C ILE A 135 -10.93 0.63 3.88
N HIS A 136 -10.74 -0.29 2.93
CA HIS A 136 -10.11 -1.59 3.21
C HIS A 136 -8.63 -1.43 3.57
N GLY A 137 -7.92 -0.50 2.91
CA GLY A 137 -6.56 -0.14 3.28
C GLY A 137 -6.47 0.37 4.72
N ALA A 138 -7.40 1.22 5.15
CA ALA A 138 -7.47 1.72 6.52
C ALA A 138 -7.70 0.59 7.54
N VAL A 139 -8.57 -0.37 7.23
CA VAL A 139 -8.80 -1.56 8.07
C VAL A 139 -7.54 -2.41 8.16
N MET A 140 -6.86 -2.68 7.04
CA MET A 140 -5.61 -3.44 7.01
C MET A 140 -4.50 -2.73 7.78
N GLY A 141 -4.37 -1.41 7.65
CA GLY A 141 -3.43 -0.57 8.38
C GLY A 141 -3.76 -0.42 9.87
N GLY A 142 -5.01 -0.66 10.27
CA GLY A 142 -5.46 -0.65 11.65
C GLY A 142 -5.62 0.72 12.28
N SER A 143 -5.85 1.75 11.48
CA SER A 143 -6.04 3.12 11.97
C SER A 143 -7.52 3.48 12.06
N ALA A 144 -8.05 3.55 13.27
CA ALA A 144 -9.43 4.00 13.51
C ALA A 144 -9.64 5.47 13.09
N GLU A 145 -8.60 6.30 13.25
CA GLU A 145 -8.65 7.70 12.80
C GLU A 145 -8.74 7.79 11.27
N MET A 146 -7.99 6.96 10.55
CA MET A 146 -8.07 6.90 9.08
C MET A 146 -9.46 6.43 8.61
N ILE A 147 -10.01 5.41 9.26
CA ILE A 147 -11.38 4.94 8.95
C ILE A 147 -12.37 6.09 9.13
N ARG A 148 -12.28 6.81 10.25
CA ARG A 148 -13.17 7.95 10.53
C ARG A 148 -13.00 9.05 9.48
N LEU A 149 -11.77 9.42 9.16
CA LEU A 149 -11.47 10.39 8.10
C LEU A 149 -12.12 10.01 6.76
N LEU A 150 -11.99 8.75 6.36
CA LEU A 150 -12.56 8.28 5.09
C LEU A 150 -14.09 8.25 5.13
N LEU A 151 -14.71 7.84 6.23
CA LEU A 151 -16.18 7.88 6.41
C LEU A 151 -16.71 9.33 6.36
N ASP A 152 -16.03 10.26 7.04
CA ASP A 152 -16.38 11.70 7.02
C ASP A 152 -16.23 12.29 5.61
N ALA A 153 -15.32 11.75 4.80
CA ALA A 153 -15.17 12.08 3.38
C ALA A 153 -16.18 11.36 2.46
N GLY A 154 -17.09 10.56 2.99
CA GLY A 154 -18.12 9.84 2.24
C GLY A 154 -17.70 8.47 1.71
N ALA A 155 -16.74 7.79 2.37
CA ALA A 155 -16.44 6.41 2.03
C ALA A 155 -17.65 5.50 2.27
N ASP A 156 -17.90 4.62 1.30
CA ASP A 156 -18.91 3.58 1.40
C ASP A 156 -18.27 2.30 2.02
N PRO A 157 -18.61 1.97 3.30
CA PRO A 157 -18.04 0.81 3.99
C PRO A 157 -18.56 -0.53 3.46
N THR A 158 -19.62 -0.52 2.63
CA THR A 158 -20.22 -1.74 2.06
C THR A 158 -19.56 -2.20 0.77
N LEU A 159 -18.69 -1.37 0.17
CA LEU A 159 -17.94 -1.77 -1.02
C LEU A 159 -17.18 -3.08 -0.78
N PRO A 160 -17.24 -4.05 -1.72
CA PRO A 160 -16.54 -5.30 -1.55
C PRO A 160 -15.05 -5.17 -1.92
N ASP A 161 -14.19 -5.89 -1.17
CA ASP A 161 -12.81 -6.19 -1.56
C ASP A 161 -12.75 -7.32 -2.61
N TYR A 162 -11.54 -7.80 -2.95
CA TYR A 162 -11.32 -8.91 -3.91
C TYR A 162 -11.91 -10.26 -3.43
N GLU A 163 -12.11 -10.47 -2.12
CA GLU A 163 -12.80 -11.64 -1.55
C GLU A 163 -14.31 -11.37 -1.33
N ARG A 164 -14.83 -10.27 -1.86
CA ARG A 164 -16.22 -9.80 -1.72
C ARG A 164 -16.63 -9.44 -0.30
N ARG A 165 -15.70 -9.02 0.54
CA ARG A 165 -15.97 -8.60 1.92
C ARG A 165 -16.14 -7.09 1.99
N SER A 166 -17.09 -6.62 2.78
CA SER A 166 -17.15 -5.23 3.22
C SER A 166 -15.98 -4.90 4.17
N ALA A 167 -15.72 -3.63 4.39
CA ALA A 167 -14.70 -3.18 5.34
C ALA A 167 -14.93 -3.77 6.74
N ARG A 168 -16.20 -3.87 7.19
CA ARG A 168 -16.57 -4.50 8.45
C ARG A 168 -16.21 -5.99 8.49
N GLN A 169 -16.60 -6.75 7.46
CA GLN A 169 -16.29 -8.19 7.37
C GLN A 169 -14.77 -8.44 7.34
N LEU A 170 -14.02 -7.54 6.71
CA LEU A 170 -12.56 -7.60 6.72
C LEU A 170 -12.02 -7.36 8.14
N ALA A 171 -12.52 -6.34 8.86
CA ALA A 171 -12.14 -6.05 10.25
C ALA A 171 -12.43 -7.24 11.17
N GLU A 172 -13.62 -7.84 11.07
CA GLU A 172 -14.01 -9.04 11.82
C GLU A 172 -13.07 -10.23 11.52
N LYS A 173 -12.76 -10.50 10.26
CA LYS A 173 -11.80 -11.55 9.84
C LYS A 173 -10.41 -11.33 10.43
N MET A 174 -9.99 -10.07 10.58
CA MET A 174 -8.70 -9.71 11.16
C MET A 174 -8.71 -9.67 12.70
N GLY A 175 -9.85 -9.96 13.34
CA GLY A 175 -10.02 -9.89 14.79
C GLY A 175 -9.97 -8.46 15.35
N ARG A 176 -10.24 -7.47 14.50
CA ARG A 176 -10.22 -6.04 14.86
C ARG A 176 -11.61 -5.55 15.25
N THR A 177 -12.07 -6.03 16.39
CA THR A 177 -13.39 -5.67 16.93
C THR A 177 -13.51 -4.19 17.33
N ASP A 178 -12.39 -3.54 17.60
CA ASP A 178 -12.28 -2.10 17.86
C ASP A 178 -12.61 -1.24 16.62
N LEU A 179 -12.47 -1.81 15.43
CA LEU A 179 -12.83 -1.19 14.16
C LEU A 179 -14.25 -1.57 13.69
N ALA A 180 -14.93 -2.45 14.40
CA ALA A 180 -16.28 -2.93 14.07
C ALA A 180 -17.39 -1.87 14.26
N GLY A 181 -17.07 -0.65 14.72
CA GLY A 181 -17.96 0.51 14.71
C GLY A 181 -18.28 1.06 13.31
N LEU A 182 -17.84 0.36 12.27
CA LEU A 182 -18.30 0.58 10.90
C LEU A 182 -19.76 0.15 10.82
N SER A 183 -20.68 1.12 10.84
CA SER A 183 -22.10 0.87 10.55
C SER A 183 -22.25 0.45 9.09
N ASP A 184 -23.09 -0.57 8.86
CA ASP A 184 -23.53 -0.94 7.52
C ASP A 184 -24.37 0.17 6.88
#